data_f0487d0b08d63e61ab0c8761833031ff
#
_entry.id   f0487d0b08d63e61ab0c8761833031ff
#
_cell.length_a   1.000
_cell.length_b   1.000
_cell.length_c   1.000
_cell.angle_alpha   90.00
_cell.angle_beta   90.00
_cell.angle_gamma   90.00
#
_symmetry.space_group_name_H-M   'P 1'
#
loop_
_entity.id
_entity.type
_entity.pdbx_description
1 polymer ?
#
loop_
_entity_poly.entity_id
_entity_poly.type
_entity_poly.pdbx_seq_one_letter_code
_entity_poly.pdbx_strand_id
1 'polypeptide(L)'
;MRTLKNLISLRQAAAAATLLVASQAQAGRFSTAEFGPARAEDIADLVTEAFTQHFPHDRWSIFLYSSVTFSSRGEPHCYAIAGVTPMGQGRFPVKSYSSHAQRMESQSMTPGEQREFAASCARRAVQNLMSDELDNMYVRPGSKRGGRS
;
A
#
# COMPACT_ATOMS: atom_id res chain seq x y z
N MET A 1 17.20 -34.40 41.90
CA MET A 1 17.25 -32.99 41.52
C MET A 1 17.54 -32.84 39.99
N ARG A 2 16.66 -33.33 39.09
CA ARG A 2 16.90 -33.28 37.63
C ARG A 2 15.62 -33.02 36.77
N THR A 3 14.55 -32.48 37.34
CA THR A 3 13.25 -32.39 36.62
C THR A 3 12.69 -30.98 36.44
N LEU A 4 13.41 -29.92 36.83
CA LEU A 4 12.87 -28.52 36.70
C LEU A 4 13.42 -27.72 35.53
N LYS A 5 14.43 -28.20 34.77
CA LYS A 5 15.02 -27.42 33.68
C LYS A 5 14.30 -27.54 32.33
N ASN A 6 13.41 -28.54 32.15
CA ASN A 6 12.75 -28.78 30.87
C ASN A 6 11.38 -28.07 30.70
N LEU A 7 10.86 -27.44 31.75
CA LEU A 7 9.55 -26.77 31.73
C LEU A 7 9.62 -25.32 31.22
N ILE A 8 10.81 -24.70 31.23
CA ILE A 8 10.98 -23.29 30.80
C ILE A 8 11.10 -23.18 29.30
N SER A 9 11.64 -24.20 28.60
CA SER A 9 11.84 -24.16 27.16
C SER A 9 10.56 -24.33 26.34
N LEU A 10 9.53 -25.00 26.86
CA LEU A 10 8.27 -25.20 26.13
C LEU A 10 7.38 -23.95 26.08
N ARG A 11 7.47 -23.05 27.05
CA ARG A 11 6.68 -21.82 27.06
C ARG A 11 7.22 -20.73 26.13
N GLN A 12 8.51 -20.75 25.87
CA GLN A 12 9.12 -19.78 24.95
C GLN A 12 8.92 -20.15 23.46
N ALA A 13 8.80 -21.45 23.13
CA ALA A 13 8.51 -21.90 21.77
C ALA A 13 7.08 -21.58 21.31
N ALA A 14 6.11 -21.59 22.24
CA ALA A 14 4.71 -21.27 21.91
C ALA A 14 4.48 -19.78 21.63
N ALA A 15 5.25 -18.87 22.25
CA ALA A 15 5.10 -17.42 22.02
C ALA A 15 5.66 -16.96 20.67
N ALA A 16 6.70 -17.62 20.13
CA ALA A 16 7.28 -17.30 18.84
C ALA A 16 6.39 -17.74 17.66
N ALA A 17 5.65 -18.84 17.80
CA ALA A 17 4.75 -19.34 16.77
C ALA A 17 3.50 -18.45 16.56
N THR A 18 3.04 -17.78 17.62
CA THR A 18 1.85 -16.91 17.56
C THR A 18 2.13 -15.59 16.84
N LEU A 19 3.36 -15.09 16.88
CA LEU A 19 3.74 -13.85 16.19
C LEU A 19 3.90 -14.03 14.67
N LEU A 20 4.25 -15.23 14.19
CA LEU A 20 4.39 -15.54 12.76
C LEU A 20 3.03 -15.70 12.06
N VAL A 21 1.98 -16.11 12.78
CA VAL A 21 0.64 -16.26 12.19
C VAL A 21 -0.06 -14.91 12.02
N ALA A 22 0.24 -13.91 12.85
CA ALA A 22 -0.35 -12.57 12.73
C ALA A 22 0.15 -11.78 11.50
N SER A 23 1.39 -12.02 11.05
CA SER A 23 1.93 -11.33 9.87
C SER A 23 1.45 -11.93 8.54
N GLN A 24 1.03 -13.19 8.50
CA GLN A 24 0.46 -13.82 7.30
C GLN A 24 -1.02 -13.47 7.09
N ALA A 25 -1.75 -13.10 8.12
CA ALA A 25 -3.16 -12.73 8.02
C ALA A 25 -3.40 -11.38 7.32
N GLN A 26 -2.39 -10.52 7.20
CA GLN A 26 -2.52 -9.22 6.53
C GLN A 26 -2.26 -9.29 5.01
N ALA A 27 -1.45 -10.22 4.54
CA ALA A 27 -1.11 -10.35 3.11
C ALA A 27 -2.28 -10.85 2.23
N GLY A 28 -3.37 -11.36 2.82
CA GLY A 28 -4.52 -11.91 2.10
C GLY A 28 -5.71 -10.96 1.95
N ARG A 29 -5.62 -9.70 2.41
CA ARG A 29 -6.77 -8.79 2.46
C ARG A 29 -7.03 -8.00 1.19
N PHE A 30 -6.09 -7.92 0.27
CA PHE A 30 -6.23 -7.21 -1.00
C PHE A 30 -5.35 -7.84 -2.07
N SER A 31 -5.73 -7.59 -3.32
CA SER A 31 -4.95 -7.96 -4.52
C SER A 31 -4.25 -6.71 -5.06
N THR A 32 -3.08 -6.87 -5.66
CA THR A 32 -2.32 -5.78 -6.28
C THR A 32 -1.95 -6.10 -7.72
N ALA A 33 -1.91 -5.05 -8.55
CA ALA A 33 -1.28 -5.05 -9.86
C ALA A 33 -0.12 -4.04 -9.80
N GLU A 34 1.10 -4.55 -9.76
CA GLU A 34 2.32 -3.78 -9.46
C GLU A 34 3.12 -3.50 -10.71
N PHE A 35 3.52 -2.25 -10.88
CA PHE A 35 4.38 -1.78 -11.96
C PHE A 35 5.47 -0.86 -11.41
N GLY A 36 6.73 -1.25 -11.58
CA GLY A 36 7.88 -0.50 -11.09
C GLY A 36 8.49 -1.09 -9.81
N PRO A 37 9.32 -0.33 -9.06
CA PRO A 37 10.09 -0.86 -7.94
C PRO A 37 9.31 -1.05 -6.64
N ALA A 38 8.23 -0.29 -6.35
CA ALA A 38 7.41 -0.47 -5.15
C ALA A 38 6.56 -1.75 -5.22
N ARG A 39 6.28 -2.37 -4.08
CA ARG A 39 5.59 -3.65 -3.93
C ARG A 39 4.38 -3.54 -2.99
N ALA A 40 3.51 -4.57 -3.02
CA ALA A 40 2.37 -4.68 -2.11
C ALA A 40 2.77 -4.60 -0.62
N GLU A 41 3.89 -5.21 -0.27
CA GLU A 41 4.42 -5.21 1.10
C GLU A 41 4.75 -3.81 1.61
N ASP A 42 5.15 -2.90 0.71
CA ASP A 42 5.49 -1.51 1.05
C ASP A 42 4.26 -0.68 1.47
N ILE A 43 3.05 -1.14 1.14
CA ILE A 43 1.78 -0.41 1.36
C ILE A 43 0.77 -1.17 2.22
N ALA A 44 1.07 -2.41 2.60
CA ALA A 44 0.13 -3.33 3.24
C ALA A 44 -0.48 -2.78 4.54
N ASP A 45 0.31 -2.05 5.32
CA ASP A 45 -0.10 -1.42 6.58
C ASP A 45 -1.02 -0.20 6.39
N LEU A 46 -1.09 0.35 5.18
CA LEU A 46 -1.93 1.51 4.85
C LEU A 46 -3.33 1.10 4.37
N VAL A 47 -3.50 -0.14 3.89
CA VAL A 47 -4.78 -0.61 3.35
C VAL A 47 -5.76 -0.86 4.49
N THR A 48 -6.82 -0.06 4.55
CA THR A 48 -7.81 -0.10 5.62
C THR A 48 -8.82 -1.22 5.41
N GLU A 49 -9.43 -1.69 6.51
CA GLU A 49 -10.51 -2.69 6.43
C GLU A 49 -11.74 -2.12 5.71
N ALA A 50 -12.07 -0.86 5.94
CA ALA A 50 -13.16 -0.19 5.25
C ALA A 50 -12.97 -0.18 3.72
N PHE A 51 -11.74 0.07 3.26
CA PHE A 51 -11.39 -0.02 1.84
C PHE A 51 -11.60 -1.43 1.29
N THR A 52 -11.12 -2.48 1.98
CA THR A 52 -11.26 -3.87 1.52
C THR A 52 -12.70 -4.40 1.56
N GLN A 53 -13.54 -3.86 2.43
CA GLN A 53 -14.98 -4.13 2.42
C GLN A 53 -15.68 -3.49 1.21
N HIS A 54 -15.27 -2.27 0.84
CA HIS A 54 -15.82 -1.57 -0.33
C HIS A 54 -15.29 -2.15 -1.66
N PHE A 55 -14.03 -2.52 -1.69
CA PHE A 55 -13.35 -3.14 -2.85
C PHE A 55 -12.87 -4.55 -2.52
N PRO A 56 -13.75 -5.55 -2.53
CA PRO A 56 -13.39 -6.94 -2.22
C PRO A 56 -12.31 -7.47 -3.16
N HIS A 57 -11.32 -8.16 -2.59
CA HIS A 57 -10.11 -8.63 -3.27
C HIS A 57 -10.36 -9.68 -4.37
N ASP A 58 -11.53 -10.30 -4.42
CA ASP A 58 -11.98 -11.24 -5.44
C ASP A 58 -12.49 -10.56 -6.73
N ARG A 59 -12.78 -9.26 -6.66
CA ARG A 59 -13.30 -8.47 -7.78
C ARG A 59 -12.45 -7.24 -8.10
N TRP A 60 -11.64 -6.78 -7.14
CA TRP A 60 -10.87 -5.56 -7.26
C TRP A 60 -9.41 -5.78 -6.89
N SER A 61 -8.52 -5.04 -7.53
CA SER A 61 -7.11 -4.95 -7.15
C SER A 61 -6.68 -3.49 -7.01
N ILE A 62 -5.68 -3.27 -6.15
CA ILE A 62 -4.98 -2.00 -6.08
C ILE A 62 -4.00 -1.96 -7.25
N PHE A 63 -4.19 -1.00 -8.14
CA PHE A 63 -3.20 -0.65 -9.15
C PHE A 63 -2.10 0.18 -8.49
N LEU A 64 -0.87 -0.24 -8.61
CA LEU A 64 0.30 0.43 -8.06
C LEU A 64 1.35 0.59 -9.14
N TYR A 65 1.55 1.83 -9.58
CA TYR A 65 2.68 2.21 -10.44
C TYR A 65 3.67 3.04 -9.65
N SER A 66 4.97 2.79 -9.85
CA SER A 66 6.03 3.61 -9.26
C SER A 66 7.23 3.69 -10.19
N SER A 67 7.94 4.80 -10.15
CA SER A 67 9.17 4.99 -10.90
C SER A 67 10.13 5.90 -10.14
N VAL A 68 11.44 5.70 -10.39
CA VAL A 68 12.49 6.64 -9.99
C VAL A 68 13.25 7.03 -11.25
N THR A 69 13.41 8.33 -11.44
CA THR A 69 14.16 8.92 -12.54
C THR A 69 15.17 9.93 -12.00
N PHE A 70 16.12 10.33 -12.81
CA PHE A 70 17.12 11.32 -12.42
C PHE A 70 17.07 12.50 -13.38
N SER A 71 17.16 13.71 -12.84
CA SER A 71 17.30 14.92 -13.66
C SER A 71 18.68 14.94 -14.35
N SER A 72 18.88 15.89 -15.27
CA SER A 72 20.17 16.11 -15.91
C SER A 72 21.28 16.52 -14.89
N ARG A 73 20.89 16.95 -13.70
CA ARG A 73 21.79 17.27 -12.59
C ARG A 73 22.02 16.07 -11.63
N GLY A 74 21.45 14.90 -11.95
CA GLY A 74 21.55 13.71 -11.11
C GLY A 74 20.65 13.73 -9.87
N GLU A 75 19.69 14.66 -9.79
CA GLU A 75 18.73 14.73 -8.68
C GLU A 75 17.66 13.63 -8.86
N PRO A 76 17.45 12.78 -7.84
CA PRO A 76 16.44 11.73 -7.96
C PRO A 76 15.02 12.27 -7.79
N HIS A 77 14.13 11.79 -8.65
CA HIS A 77 12.70 12.06 -8.63
C HIS A 77 11.95 10.73 -8.51
N CYS A 78 11.00 10.62 -7.57
CA CYS A 78 10.07 9.53 -7.59
C CYS A 78 8.66 9.99 -7.97
N TYR A 79 7.96 9.11 -8.66
CA TYR A 79 6.57 9.28 -9.04
C TYR A 79 5.83 7.98 -8.76
N ALA A 80 4.61 8.08 -8.25
CA ALA A 80 3.74 6.93 -8.05
C ALA A 80 2.28 7.26 -8.35
N ILE A 81 1.55 6.24 -8.79
CA ILE A 81 0.09 6.23 -8.92
C ILE A 81 -0.44 5.04 -8.13
N ALA A 82 -1.43 5.30 -7.29
CA ALA A 82 -2.24 4.27 -6.67
C ALA A 82 -3.70 4.43 -7.07
N GLY A 83 -4.39 3.33 -7.33
CA GLY A 83 -5.79 3.37 -7.73
C GLY A 83 -6.47 2.03 -7.59
N VAL A 84 -7.75 1.93 -7.91
CA VAL A 84 -8.54 0.70 -7.93
C VAL A 84 -8.89 0.29 -9.34
N THR A 85 -8.70 -0.99 -9.65
CA THR A 85 -9.03 -1.57 -10.96
C THR A 85 -9.85 -2.85 -10.78
N PRO A 86 -10.89 -3.07 -11.60
CA PRO A 86 -11.60 -4.34 -11.64
C PRO A 86 -10.65 -5.47 -12.09
N MET A 87 -10.72 -6.62 -11.40
CA MET A 87 -9.92 -7.78 -11.77
C MET A 87 -10.29 -8.31 -13.17
N GLY A 88 -9.29 -8.82 -13.88
CA GLY A 88 -9.49 -9.49 -15.18
C GLY A 88 -9.77 -8.57 -16.37
N GLN A 89 -9.83 -7.26 -16.19
CA GLN A 89 -10.17 -6.35 -17.30
C GLN A 89 -8.95 -5.64 -17.94
N GLY A 90 -7.75 -5.76 -17.40
CA GLY A 90 -6.51 -5.16 -17.94
C GLY A 90 -6.60 -3.64 -18.17
N ARG A 91 -7.50 -2.95 -17.48
CA ARG A 91 -7.81 -1.54 -17.67
C ARG A 91 -7.04 -0.67 -16.70
N PHE A 92 -6.89 0.60 -17.06
CA PHE A 92 -6.45 1.63 -16.13
C PHE A 92 -7.39 1.71 -14.92
N PRO A 93 -6.89 2.17 -13.77
CA PRO A 93 -7.70 2.31 -12.57
C PRO A 93 -8.90 3.22 -12.84
N VAL A 94 -10.05 2.84 -12.32
CA VAL A 94 -11.30 3.66 -12.43
C VAL A 94 -11.20 4.91 -11.56
N LYS A 95 -10.34 4.89 -10.55
CA LYS A 95 -10.00 6.00 -9.68
C LYS A 95 -8.54 5.88 -9.29
N SER A 96 -7.80 6.97 -9.31
CA SER A 96 -6.37 6.95 -8.99
C SER A 96 -5.91 8.27 -8.37
N TYR A 97 -4.87 8.17 -7.56
CA TYR A 97 -4.14 9.26 -6.95
C TYR A 97 -2.67 9.14 -7.28
N SER A 98 -2.06 10.28 -7.55
CA SER A 98 -0.62 10.33 -7.81
C SER A 98 0.12 11.02 -6.68
N SER A 99 1.39 10.71 -6.58
CA SER A 99 2.33 11.37 -5.69
C SER A 99 3.66 11.55 -6.39
N HIS A 100 4.34 12.62 -6.05
CA HIS A 100 5.65 12.96 -6.58
C HIS A 100 6.52 13.50 -5.44
N ALA A 101 7.81 13.15 -5.46
CA ALA A 101 8.82 13.73 -4.59
C ALA A 101 10.16 13.85 -5.33
N GLN A 102 10.96 14.83 -4.92
CA GLN A 102 12.28 15.12 -5.45
C GLN A 102 13.24 15.29 -4.26
N ARG A 103 14.46 14.80 -4.42
CA ARG A 103 15.59 15.16 -3.55
C ARG A 103 16.45 16.19 -4.27
N MET A 104 16.79 17.26 -3.59
CA MET A 104 17.50 18.40 -4.19
C MET A 104 19.02 18.15 -4.32
N GLU A 105 19.53 17.07 -3.78
CA GLU A 105 20.94 16.71 -3.86
C GLU A 105 21.16 15.69 -4.97
N SER A 106 22.16 15.96 -5.83
CA SER A 106 22.64 14.98 -6.80
C SER A 106 23.19 13.77 -6.05
N GLN A 107 22.61 12.61 -6.26
CA GLN A 107 22.93 11.40 -5.52
C GLN A 107 22.88 10.18 -6.45
N SER A 108 24.00 9.43 -6.49
CA SER A 108 23.92 8.07 -7.03
C SER A 108 23.20 7.18 -6.01
N MET A 109 22.09 6.57 -6.42
CA MET A 109 21.31 5.69 -5.57
C MET A 109 21.55 4.24 -5.98
N THR A 110 21.78 3.39 -4.98
CA THR A 110 21.75 1.94 -5.15
C THR A 110 20.35 1.48 -5.54
N PRO A 111 20.18 0.28 -6.13
CA PRO A 111 18.86 -0.28 -6.42
C PRO A 111 17.95 -0.36 -5.19
N GLY A 112 18.52 -0.64 -4.00
CA GLY A 112 17.78 -0.65 -2.74
C GLY A 112 17.24 0.72 -2.36
N GLU A 113 18.07 1.76 -2.42
CA GLU A 113 17.67 3.14 -2.14
C GLU A 113 16.63 3.65 -3.15
N GLN A 114 16.74 3.27 -4.42
CA GLN A 114 15.73 3.60 -5.44
C GLN A 114 14.39 2.95 -5.10
N ARG A 115 14.40 1.67 -4.66
CA ARG A 115 13.19 0.98 -4.22
C ARG A 115 12.56 1.67 -3.02
N GLU A 116 13.34 2.00 -1.97
CA GLU A 116 12.84 2.71 -0.79
C GLU A 116 12.26 4.08 -1.14
N PHE A 117 12.92 4.80 -2.05
CA PHE A 117 12.43 6.09 -2.50
C PHE A 117 11.13 5.97 -3.29
N ALA A 118 11.00 4.98 -4.20
CA ALA A 118 9.77 4.66 -4.90
C ALA A 118 8.65 4.25 -3.94
N ALA A 119 8.97 3.42 -2.93
CA ALA A 119 8.03 3.01 -1.89
C ALA A 119 7.48 4.21 -1.11
N SER A 120 8.32 5.21 -0.81
CA SER A 120 7.87 6.44 -0.14
C SER A 120 6.82 7.23 -0.94
N CYS A 121 6.99 7.32 -2.26
CA CYS A 121 5.99 7.90 -3.16
C CYS A 121 4.73 7.04 -3.25
N ALA A 122 4.89 5.72 -3.39
CA ALA A 122 3.79 4.77 -3.43
C ALA A 122 2.91 4.86 -2.18
N ARG A 123 3.52 4.87 -1.00
CA ARG A 123 2.82 5.04 0.28
C ARG A 123 1.98 6.30 0.32
N ARG A 124 2.52 7.44 -0.14
CA ARG A 124 1.79 8.71 -0.19
C ARG A 124 0.60 8.65 -1.15
N ALA A 125 0.76 8.04 -2.33
CA ALA A 125 -0.34 7.87 -3.28
C ALA A 125 -1.45 6.98 -2.71
N VAL A 126 -1.09 5.89 -2.00
CA VAL A 126 -2.03 5.01 -1.32
C VAL A 126 -2.72 5.71 -0.15
N GLN A 127 -2.01 6.50 0.65
CA GLN A 127 -2.62 7.32 1.71
C GLN A 127 -3.70 8.25 1.17
N ASN A 128 -3.43 8.91 0.04
CA ASN A 128 -4.42 9.77 -0.62
C ASN A 128 -5.63 8.95 -1.11
N LEU A 129 -5.40 7.78 -1.70
CA LEU A 129 -6.47 6.86 -2.12
C LEU A 129 -7.34 6.44 -0.93
N MET A 130 -6.73 6.05 0.20
CA MET A 130 -7.48 5.62 1.39
C MET A 130 -8.27 6.77 2.03
N SER A 131 -7.68 7.97 2.10
CA SER A 131 -8.33 9.15 2.69
C SER A 131 -9.57 9.56 1.91
N ASP A 132 -9.49 9.61 0.58
CA ASP A 132 -10.62 10.04 -0.25
C ASP A 132 -11.76 9.00 -0.26
N GLU A 133 -11.44 7.71 -0.21
CA GLU A 133 -12.48 6.68 -0.10
C GLU A 133 -13.23 6.79 1.23
N LEU A 134 -12.55 7.12 2.32
CA LEU A 134 -13.20 7.38 3.60
C LEU A 134 -14.14 8.59 3.52
N ASP A 135 -13.70 9.68 2.92
CA ASP A 135 -14.52 10.90 2.78
C ASP A 135 -15.77 10.65 1.92
N ASN A 136 -15.64 9.89 0.83
CA ASN A 136 -16.77 9.55 -0.04
C ASN A 136 -17.78 8.59 0.61
N MET A 137 -17.34 7.74 1.53
CA MET A 137 -18.25 6.87 2.30
C MET A 137 -19.13 7.65 3.27
N TYR A 138 -18.70 8.83 3.71
CA TYR A 138 -19.49 9.74 4.58
C TYR A 138 -20.40 10.71 3.81
N VAL A 139 -20.28 10.84 2.50
CA VAL A 139 -21.24 11.60 1.68
C VAL A 139 -22.53 10.80 1.61
N ARG A 140 -23.50 11.16 2.42
CA ARG A 140 -24.84 10.55 2.49
C ARG A 140 -25.45 10.45 1.08
N PRO A 141 -25.97 9.27 0.67
CA PRO A 141 -26.83 9.19 -0.49
C PRO A 141 -28.13 9.96 -0.19
N GLY A 142 -28.26 11.17 -0.67
CA GLY A 142 -29.48 11.98 -0.44
C GLY A 142 -29.33 13.50 -0.54
N SER A 143 -28.16 14.05 -0.64
CA SER A 143 -27.99 15.47 -0.93
C SER A 143 -28.33 15.75 -2.40
N LYS A 144 -29.62 15.86 -2.73
CA LYS A 144 -30.08 16.47 -3.97
C LYS A 144 -29.52 17.90 -3.99
N ARG A 145 -28.56 18.18 -4.86
CA ARG A 145 -28.23 19.56 -5.25
C ARG A 145 -29.52 20.20 -5.73
N GLY A 146 -30.08 21.07 -4.89
CA GLY A 146 -31.22 21.91 -5.27
C GLY A 146 -30.83 22.72 -6.50
N GLY A 147 -31.37 22.34 -7.65
CA GLY A 147 -31.32 23.17 -8.84
C GLY A 147 -32.01 24.50 -8.51
N ARG A 148 -31.26 25.57 -8.54
CA ARG A 148 -31.83 26.92 -8.68
C ARG A 148 -32.16 27.10 -10.16
N SER A 149 -33.44 27.11 -10.45
CA SER A 149 -34.03 27.71 -11.65
C SER A 149 -33.93 29.22 -11.58
#